data_c2f96e8d594fea2da565dd099880d782
#
_entry.id   c2f96e8d594fea2da565dd099880d782
#
_cell.length_a   1.000
_cell.length_b   1.000
_cell.length_c   1.000
_cell.angle_alpha   90.00
_cell.angle_beta   90.00
_cell.angle_gamma   90.00
#
_symmetry.space_group_name_H-M   'P 1'
#
loop_
_entity.id
_entity.type
_entity.pdbx_description
1 polymer ?
#
loop_
_entity_poly.entity_id
_entity_poly.type
_entity_poly.pdbx_seq_one_letter_code
_entity_poly.pdbx_strand_id
1 'polypeptide(L)'
;MNIKSKLTILVAIIFSLSFGLTKISYSDGHGEGMAVPKIEVTTVLEGMKNPWDMAFTNDGKAMFFTEKLDGLSVLIGGKVHKLIGMKGSSGYEQTASDLFSYGAQEGMLGVVLDSDFDNNRTLYLYSTSNKYHGDGCKTNFERCDGNIVMKWTVADDMKSLSNRVDIVKDIQFKPYASDQPFGGPGAHNGGRIRIGPDGYLWVGTGDRHRGICPQDNSLICGVVLRIDGDGNGHGGNKIAADKRIYTYGHRNVQGIDFRPSDGRAFTAEHGPWHNDEITMLVNGGNGGWDPAEKRGGRGACPDQYCGYEPNQMDGMDPSTRAAYTPMSDTRFDDLMPPAWQNNGYSQGTGSAAFLKGANWGIYEGRLATGIMGIAFGDTPAGSRIDIVDIADNGLSVKSVIHMPMGMSNRYRGLVLGPDGALYVSTDEGGIYKVTASH
;
A
#
# COMPACT_ATOMS: atom_id res chain seq x y z
N MET A 1 -21.77 -51.54 -64.15
CA MET A 1 -20.40 -51.15 -63.73
C MET A 1 -20.50 -50.60 -62.35
N ASN A 2 -20.20 -51.37 -61.31
CA ASN A 2 -20.46 -51.13 -59.91
C ASN A 2 -19.27 -50.37 -59.29
N ILE A 3 -19.54 -49.21 -58.68
CA ILE A 3 -18.59 -48.51 -57.82
C ILE A 3 -19.08 -48.67 -56.37
N LYS A 4 -18.36 -49.50 -55.59
CA LYS A 4 -18.59 -49.68 -54.17
C LYS A 4 -17.94 -48.51 -53.39
N SER A 5 -18.74 -47.73 -52.71
CA SER A 5 -18.26 -46.74 -51.72
C SER A 5 -17.80 -47.45 -50.46
N LYS A 6 -16.57 -47.21 -50.04
CA LYS A 6 -16.05 -47.61 -48.75
C LYS A 6 -16.34 -46.50 -47.73
N LEU A 7 -17.14 -46.78 -46.75
CA LEU A 7 -17.41 -45.97 -45.59
C LEU A 7 -16.27 -46.16 -44.58
N THR A 8 -15.47 -45.14 -44.36
CA THR A 8 -14.43 -45.13 -43.34
C THR A 8 -15.03 -44.56 -42.06
N ILE A 9 -15.18 -45.40 -41.05
CA ILE A 9 -15.62 -44.96 -39.70
C ILE A 9 -14.41 -44.39 -38.99
N LEU A 10 -14.44 -43.09 -38.70
CA LEU A 10 -13.46 -42.39 -37.86
C LEU A 10 -13.90 -42.55 -36.41
N VAL A 11 -13.19 -43.38 -35.64
CA VAL A 11 -13.40 -43.48 -34.19
C VAL A 11 -12.63 -42.32 -33.53
N ALA A 12 -13.36 -41.31 -33.07
CA ALA A 12 -12.80 -40.26 -32.25
C ALA A 12 -12.61 -40.79 -30.80
N ILE A 13 -11.37 -40.99 -30.41
CA ILE A 13 -11.01 -41.27 -29.02
C ILE A 13 -10.99 -39.91 -28.29
N ILE A 14 -12.02 -39.67 -27.50
CA ILE A 14 -12.04 -38.51 -26.57
C ILE A 14 -11.17 -38.87 -25.37
N PHE A 15 -9.96 -38.32 -25.32
CA PHE A 15 -9.18 -38.29 -24.11
C PHE A 15 -9.78 -37.22 -23.19
N SER A 16 -10.55 -37.63 -22.20
CA SER A 16 -10.92 -36.77 -21.07
C SER A 16 -9.69 -36.63 -20.17
N LEU A 17 -8.93 -35.52 -20.34
CA LEU A 17 -7.99 -35.07 -19.34
C LEU A 17 -8.82 -34.51 -18.18
N SER A 18 -8.99 -35.33 -17.14
CA SER A 18 -9.37 -34.83 -15.82
C SER A 18 -8.18 -34.03 -15.26
N PHE A 19 -8.22 -32.71 -15.41
CA PHE A 19 -7.40 -31.84 -14.59
C PHE A 19 -7.87 -32.01 -13.15
N GLY A 20 -7.10 -32.78 -12.38
CA GLY A 20 -7.22 -32.78 -10.95
C GLY A 20 -6.90 -31.35 -10.46
N LEU A 21 -7.93 -30.60 -10.07
CA LEU A 21 -7.79 -29.41 -9.27
C LEU A 21 -7.19 -29.86 -7.93
N THR A 22 -5.87 -29.84 -7.85
CA THR A 22 -5.18 -29.84 -6.57
C THR A 22 -5.65 -28.57 -5.85
N LYS A 23 -6.57 -28.73 -4.90
CA LYS A 23 -6.84 -27.69 -3.92
C LYS A 23 -5.51 -27.43 -3.23
N ILE A 24 -4.84 -26.34 -3.60
CA ILE A 24 -3.75 -25.78 -2.81
C ILE A 24 -4.42 -25.32 -1.53
N SER A 25 -4.39 -26.14 -0.50
CA SER A 25 -4.74 -25.71 0.85
C SER A 25 -3.62 -24.77 1.30
N TYR A 26 -3.88 -23.48 1.24
CA TYR A 26 -3.11 -22.53 2.03
C TYR A 26 -3.27 -22.99 3.49
N SER A 27 -2.17 -23.26 4.15
CA SER A 27 -2.19 -23.42 5.60
C SER A 27 -2.39 -22.04 6.20
N ASP A 28 -3.64 -21.59 6.23
CA ASP A 28 -4.04 -20.49 7.09
C ASP A 28 -3.73 -20.97 8.51
N GLY A 29 -2.75 -20.35 9.14
CA GLY A 29 -2.44 -20.59 10.54
C GLY A 29 -3.61 -20.12 11.39
N HIS A 30 -4.72 -20.85 11.37
CA HIS A 30 -5.87 -20.64 12.24
C HIS A 30 -5.44 -20.98 13.66
N GLY A 31 -5.05 -19.95 14.43
CA GLY A 31 -5.04 -20.07 15.88
C GLY A 31 -6.47 -20.37 16.34
N GLU A 32 -6.65 -21.44 17.09
CA GLU A 32 -7.92 -21.74 17.75
C GLU A 32 -8.33 -20.52 18.58
N GLY A 33 -9.52 -19.93 18.33
CA GLY A 33 -10.18 -19.15 19.35
C GLY A 33 -10.87 -17.85 19.02
N MET A 34 -10.70 -17.18 17.87
CA MET A 34 -11.50 -16.00 17.57
C MET A 34 -12.67 -16.33 16.63
N ALA A 35 -13.89 -15.97 17.02
CA ALA A 35 -15.07 -16.08 16.16
C ALA A 35 -14.93 -15.10 14.98
N VAL A 36 -15.53 -15.43 13.83
CA VAL A 36 -15.65 -14.49 12.70
C VAL A 36 -16.57 -13.34 13.10
N PRO A 37 -16.20 -12.05 12.86
CA PRO A 37 -17.04 -10.92 13.25
C PRO A 37 -18.36 -10.94 12.47
N LYS A 38 -19.43 -10.57 13.13
CA LYS A 38 -20.65 -10.13 12.45
C LYS A 38 -20.45 -8.67 12.08
N ILE A 39 -20.65 -8.34 10.82
CA ILE A 39 -20.48 -6.97 10.32
C ILE A 39 -21.67 -6.55 9.48
N GLU A 40 -21.85 -5.25 9.41
CA GLU A 40 -22.72 -4.58 8.44
C GLU A 40 -21.85 -3.76 7.51
N VAL A 41 -22.06 -3.90 6.20
CA VAL A 41 -21.32 -3.14 5.16
C VAL A 41 -22.32 -2.21 4.47
N THR A 42 -22.03 -0.92 4.52
CA THR A 42 -22.85 0.12 3.88
C THR A 42 -22.02 0.83 2.81
N THR A 43 -22.56 0.99 1.61
CA THR A 43 -21.94 1.79 0.56
C THR A 43 -21.98 3.28 0.92
N VAL A 44 -20.82 3.94 0.88
CA VAL A 44 -20.69 5.39 1.09
C VAL A 44 -20.61 6.10 -0.25
N LEU A 45 -19.73 5.65 -1.15
CA LEU A 45 -19.56 6.16 -2.51
C LEU A 45 -19.28 5.01 -3.48
N GLU A 46 -19.69 5.19 -4.74
CA GLU A 46 -19.39 4.29 -5.85
C GLU A 46 -18.99 5.09 -7.10
N GLY A 47 -18.33 4.42 -8.05
CA GLY A 47 -17.92 5.01 -9.31
C GLY A 47 -16.73 5.97 -9.22
N MET A 48 -15.95 5.89 -8.15
CA MET A 48 -14.72 6.68 -7.98
C MET A 48 -13.58 6.09 -8.83
N LYS A 49 -12.61 6.93 -9.21
CA LYS A 49 -11.45 6.52 -10.03
C LYS A 49 -10.29 6.03 -9.17
N ASN A 50 -10.34 4.78 -8.73
CA ASN A 50 -9.39 4.17 -7.81
C ASN A 50 -9.22 5.00 -6.52
N PRO A 51 -10.25 5.08 -5.64
CA PRO A 51 -10.13 5.75 -4.36
C PRO A 51 -9.02 5.08 -3.54
N TRP A 52 -8.05 5.90 -3.10
CA TRP A 52 -6.81 5.35 -2.55
C TRP A 52 -6.71 5.51 -1.03
N ASP A 53 -7.06 6.69 -0.51
CA ASP A 53 -7.00 6.98 0.93
C ASP A 53 -8.12 7.92 1.36
N MET A 54 -8.36 7.98 2.67
CA MET A 54 -9.42 8.78 3.28
C MET A 54 -8.91 9.46 4.56
N ALA A 55 -9.46 10.64 4.87
CA ALA A 55 -9.23 11.34 6.14
C ALA A 55 -10.53 12.02 6.58
N PHE A 56 -10.78 12.04 7.88
CA PHE A 56 -12.03 12.56 8.46
C PHE A 56 -11.76 13.76 9.36
N THR A 57 -12.68 14.72 9.37
CA THR A 57 -12.74 15.71 10.44
C THR A 57 -13.11 15.03 11.77
N ASN A 58 -12.66 15.58 12.90
CA ASN A 58 -12.92 15.00 14.22
C ASN A 58 -14.41 14.85 14.54
N ASP A 59 -15.24 15.77 14.02
CA ASP A 59 -16.70 15.74 14.17
C ASP A 59 -17.42 14.81 13.18
N GLY A 60 -16.67 14.16 12.28
CA GLY A 60 -17.19 13.21 11.29
C GLY A 60 -18.04 13.84 10.17
N LYS A 61 -18.14 15.18 10.09
CA LYS A 61 -19.00 15.83 9.09
C LYS A 61 -18.42 15.85 7.69
N ALA A 62 -17.10 15.74 7.57
CA ALA A 62 -16.41 15.70 6.29
C ALA A 62 -15.46 14.52 6.19
N MET A 63 -15.45 13.88 5.01
CA MET A 63 -14.51 12.86 4.62
C MET A 63 -13.75 13.34 3.38
N PHE A 64 -12.47 13.64 3.52
CA PHE A 64 -11.56 13.88 2.40
C PHE A 64 -11.12 12.53 1.85
N PHE A 65 -11.06 12.41 0.53
CA PHE A 65 -10.57 11.18 -0.11
C PHE A 65 -9.83 11.48 -1.40
N THR A 66 -8.82 10.67 -1.67
CA THR A 66 -8.05 10.75 -2.91
C THR A 66 -8.56 9.74 -3.92
N GLU A 67 -8.59 10.15 -5.16
CA GLU A 67 -8.74 9.30 -6.34
C GLU A 67 -7.40 9.25 -7.05
N LYS A 68 -6.75 8.09 -7.06
CA LYS A 68 -5.38 7.91 -7.57
C LYS A 68 -5.19 8.51 -8.97
N LEU A 69 -6.18 8.38 -9.83
CA LEU A 69 -6.12 8.80 -11.24
C LEU A 69 -6.70 10.19 -11.51
N ASP A 70 -7.24 10.87 -10.49
CA ASP A 70 -8.04 12.07 -10.75
C ASP A 70 -7.74 13.24 -9.80
N GLY A 71 -7.72 13.03 -8.48
CA GLY A 71 -7.46 14.13 -7.56
C GLY A 71 -7.95 13.92 -6.13
N LEU A 72 -8.13 15.04 -5.41
CA LEU A 72 -8.65 15.09 -4.06
C LEU A 72 -10.06 15.65 -4.05
N SER A 73 -10.94 14.98 -3.34
CA SER A 73 -12.34 15.38 -3.12
C SER A 73 -12.71 15.37 -1.65
N VAL A 74 -13.81 16.01 -1.29
CA VAL A 74 -14.42 15.94 0.04
C VAL A 74 -15.89 15.60 -0.05
N LEU A 75 -16.35 14.69 0.79
CA LEU A 75 -17.76 14.37 1.01
C LEU A 75 -18.28 15.16 2.21
N ILE A 76 -19.25 16.04 2.01
CA ILE A 76 -19.90 16.85 3.05
C ILE A 76 -21.41 16.84 2.83
N GLY A 77 -22.18 16.53 3.87
CA GLY A 77 -23.64 16.55 3.81
C GLY A 77 -24.20 15.66 2.68
N GLY A 78 -23.55 14.55 2.38
CA GLY A 78 -23.94 13.62 1.31
C GLY A 78 -23.59 14.09 -0.10
N LYS A 79 -22.80 15.17 -0.27
CA LYS A 79 -22.38 15.70 -1.57
C LYS A 79 -20.86 15.67 -1.70
N VAL A 80 -20.37 15.22 -2.85
CA VAL A 80 -18.96 15.25 -3.21
C VAL A 80 -18.61 16.60 -3.82
N HIS A 81 -17.58 17.26 -3.28
CA HIS A 81 -16.96 18.46 -3.83
C HIS A 81 -15.53 18.10 -4.25
N LYS A 82 -15.18 18.35 -5.51
CA LYS A 82 -13.86 18.11 -6.08
C LYS A 82 -12.95 19.29 -5.79
N LEU A 83 -11.90 19.10 -4.97
CA LEU A 83 -11.02 20.17 -4.48
C LEU A 83 -9.89 20.46 -5.43
N ILE A 84 -8.99 19.52 -5.64
CA ILE A 84 -7.83 19.68 -6.52
C ILE A 84 -7.71 18.49 -7.47
N GLY A 85 -7.63 18.78 -8.76
CA GLY A 85 -7.38 17.81 -9.81
C GLY A 85 -5.92 17.74 -10.21
N MET A 86 -5.51 16.58 -10.71
CA MET A 86 -4.24 16.39 -11.39
C MET A 86 -4.31 16.88 -12.83
N LYS A 87 -3.18 16.88 -13.53
CA LYS A 87 -3.11 17.24 -14.97
C LYS A 87 -4.08 16.37 -15.77
N GLY A 88 -4.99 17.03 -16.49
CA GLY A 88 -6.00 16.37 -17.31
C GLY A 88 -7.32 16.02 -16.62
N SER A 89 -7.41 16.23 -15.31
CA SER A 89 -8.67 16.06 -14.56
C SER A 89 -9.66 17.18 -14.86
N SER A 90 -10.94 16.91 -14.68
CA SER A 90 -12.02 17.88 -14.92
C SER A 90 -13.02 17.93 -13.77
N GLY A 91 -13.67 19.10 -13.62
CA GLY A 91 -14.69 19.31 -12.58
C GLY A 91 -14.14 19.61 -11.19
N TYR A 92 -12.86 19.92 -11.05
CA TYR A 92 -12.21 20.34 -9.81
C TYR A 92 -12.20 21.88 -9.70
N GLU A 93 -12.26 22.37 -8.46
CA GLU A 93 -12.18 23.81 -8.17
C GLU A 93 -10.84 24.41 -8.63
N GLN A 94 -9.79 23.61 -8.54
CA GLN A 94 -8.46 23.96 -9.05
C GLN A 94 -7.74 22.73 -9.61
N THR A 95 -6.76 22.95 -10.48
CA THR A 95 -5.94 21.91 -11.08
C THR A 95 -4.46 22.24 -10.89
N ALA A 96 -3.68 21.25 -10.42
CA ALA A 96 -2.23 21.35 -10.33
C ALA A 96 -1.62 20.67 -11.55
N SER A 97 -1.01 21.45 -12.45
CA SER A 97 -0.44 20.96 -13.72
C SER A 97 0.81 20.10 -13.54
N ASP A 98 1.46 20.20 -12.39
CA ASP A 98 2.62 19.38 -12.01
C ASP A 98 2.26 18.03 -11.40
N LEU A 99 1.03 17.84 -10.93
CA LEU A 99 0.56 16.56 -10.41
C LEU A 99 -0.02 15.72 -11.54
N PHE A 100 0.31 14.44 -11.59
CA PHE A 100 -0.06 13.58 -12.72
C PHE A 100 -0.22 12.12 -12.34
N SER A 101 -0.83 11.35 -13.25
CA SER A 101 -0.79 9.88 -13.27
C SER A 101 -0.62 9.40 -14.72
N TYR A 102 0.10 8.29 -14.90
CA TYR A 102 0.18 7.54 -16.16
C TYR A 102 -0.84 6.39 -16.21
N GLY A 103 -1.63 6.23 -15.15
CA GLY A 103 -2.61 5.14 -15.04
C GLY A 103 -2.08 3.83 -14.45
N ALA A 104 -0.84 3.84 -13.91
CA ALA A 104 -0.23 2.67 -13.27
C ALA A 104 -0.34 2.74 -11.73
N GLN A 105 0.79 2.69 -11.00
CA GLN A 105 0.77 2.70 -9.52
C GLN A 105 0.87 4.10 -8.91
N GLU A 106 1.27 5.08 -9.71
CA GLU A 106 1.46 6.48 -9.34
C GLU A 106 0.14 7.27 -9.38
N GLY A 107 0.19 8.50 -8.87
CA GLY A 107 -0.92 9.43 -8.87
C GLY A 107 -1.09 10.13 -7.52
N MET A 108 -2.32 10.53 -7.18
CA MET A 108 -2.66 11.10 -5.90
C MET A 108 -2.97 9.98 -4.91
N LEU A 109 -2.15 9.83 -3.87
CA LEU A 109 -2.14 8.66 -3.00
C LEU A 109 -2.65 8.99 -1.59
N GLY A 110 -1.77 9.17 -0.62
CA GLY A 110 -2.13 9.36 0.78
C GLY A 110 -2.70 10.75 1.09
N VAL A 111 -3.66 10.79 1.99
CA VAL A 111 -4.22 12.02 2.56
C VAL A 111 -4.37 11.87 4.08
N VAL A 112 -4.03 12.94 4.82
CA VAL A 112 -4.29 13.00 6.26
C VAL A 112 -4.52 14.45 6.70
N LEU A 113 -5.38 14.65 7.69
CA LEU A 113 -5.55 15.94 8.34
C LEU A 113 -4.54 16.08 9.49
N ASP A 114 -4.09 17.30 9.71
CA ASP A 114 -3.26 17.61 10.88
C ASP A 114 -3.99 17.28 12.18
N SER A 115 -3.26 16.90 13.23
CA SER A 115 -3.85 16.61 14.54
C SER A 115 -4.60 17.81 15.14
N ASP A 116 -4.21 19.03 14.79
CA ASP A 116 -4.85 20.29 15.18
C ASP A 116 -5.68 20.92 14.05
N PHE A 117 -6.22 20.09 13.14
CA PHE A 117 -6.96 20.54 11.96
C PHE A 117 -8.10 21.50 12.28
N ASP A 118 -8.79 21.34 13.39
CA ASP A 118 -9.90 22.19 13.78
C ASP A 118 -9.46 23.66 13.96
N ASN A 119 -8.19 23.90 14.30
CA ASN A 119 -7.61 25.24 14.48
C ASN A 119 -6.79 25.69 13.28
N ASN A 120 -5.93 24.81 12.72
CA ASN A 120 -4.95 25.19 11.70
C ASN A 120 -5.38 24.89 10.26
N ARG A 121 -6.45 24.14 10.07
CA ARG A 121 -6.99 23.75 8.75
C ARG A 121 -5.99 23.09 7.82
N THR A 122 -4.96 22.45 8.35
CA THR A 122 -3.90 21.84 7.56
C THR A 122 -4.25 20.43 7.11
N LEU A 123 -4.09 20.19 5.82
CA LEU A 123 -4.21 18.88 5.17
C LEU A 123 -2.87 18.52 4.53
N TYR A 124 -2.41 17.28 4.73
CA TYR A 124 -1.24 16.72 4.04
C TYR A 124 -1.67 15.78 2.93
N LEU A 125 -0.93 15.82 1.83
CA LEU A 125 -1.23 15.06 0.62
C LEU A 125 0.05 14.51 0.00
N TYR A 126 0.07 13.22 -0.33
CA TYR A 126 1.13 12.57 -1.08
C TYR A 126 0.70 12.42 -2.55
N SER A 127 1.55 12.82 -3.49
CA SER A 127 1.25 12.67 -4.92
C SER A 127 2.52 12.58 -5.74
N THR A 128 2.39 12.05 -6.96
CA THR A 128 3.41 12.19 -7.98
C THR A 128 3.40 13.60 -8.57
N SER A 129 4.60 14.12 -8.88
CA SER A 129 4.79 15.46 -9.43
C SER A 129 5.96 15.46 -10.40
N ASN A 130 5.87 16.26 -11.46
CA ASN A 130 6.98 16.52 -12.38
C ASN A 130 7.74 17.81 -12.09
N LYS A 131 7.52 18.40 -10.92
CA LYS A 131 8.11 19.69 -10.51
C LYS A 131 9.53 19.55 -9.97
N TYR A 132 9.84 18.43 -9.32
CA TYR A 132 11.12 18.19 -8.66
C TYR A 132 11.83 16.99 -9.23
N HIS A 133 13.15 17.11 -9.31
CA HIS A 133 14.01 16.06 -9.82
C HIS A 133 14.19 14.96 -8.77
N GLY A 134 13.74 13.74 -9.07
CA GLY A 134 14.36 12.57 -8.46
C GLY A 134 15.77 12.35 -9.03
N ASP A 135 16.60 11.56 -8.36
CA ASP A 135 17.91 11.15 -8.88
C ASP A 135 17.81 10.56 -10.29
N GLY A 136 18.54 11.08 -11.25
CA GLY A 136 18.59 10.60 -12.63
C GLY A 136 18.11 11.55 -13.71
N CYS A 137 17.52 12.69 -13.35
CA CYS A 137 17.12 13.71 -14.31
C CYS A 137 18.34 14.52 -14.77
N LYS A 138 19.18 13.92 -15.62
CA LYS A 138 20.42 14.57 -16.08
C LYS A 138 20.41 15.00 -17.54
N THR A 139 19.33 14.74 -18.29
CA THR A 139 19.26 15.07 -19.72
C THR A 139 17.98 15.80 -20.08
N ASN A 140 18.03 16.60 -21.16
CA ASN A 140 16.91 17.37 -21.70
C ASN A 140 15.73 16.52 -22.23
N PHE A 141 15.80 15.19 -22.12
CA PHE A 141 14.82 14.25 -22.65
C PHE A 141 14.15 13.39 -21.58
N GLU A 142 14.65 13.38 -20.33
CA GLU A 142 14.05 12.62 -19.26
C GLU A 142 13.06 13.48 -18.48
N ARG A 143 11.88 12.92 -18.24
CA ARG A 143 10.88 13.53 -17.37
C ARG A 143 11.41 13.49 -15.95
N CYS A 144 11.41 14.64 -15.30
CA CYS A 144 11.82 14.79 -13.91
C CYS A 144 10.66 14.47 -12.98
N ASP A 145 10.21 13.22 -13.03
CA ASP A 145 9.09 12.76 -12.22
C ASP A 145 9.60 12.33 -10.85
N GLY A 146 8.86 12.64 -9.81
CA GLY A 146 9.13 12.30 -8.42
C GLY A 146 7.85 12.14 -7.62
N ASN A 147 7.98 11.76 -6.35
CA ASN A 147 6.90 11.82 -5.40
C ASN A 147 7.15 12.96 -4.41
N ILE A 148 6.08 13.59 -3.98
CA ILE A 148 6.15 14.71 -3.05
C ILE A 148 5.13 14.58 -1.93
N VAL A 149 5.42 15.18 -0.79
CA VAL A 149 4.43 15.45 0.25
C VAL A 149 4.18 16.94 0.30
N MET A 150 2.93 17.31 0.26
CA MET A 150 2.46 18.69 0.30
C MET A 150 1.62 18.93 1.54
N LYS A 151 1.66 20.15 2.07
CA LYS A 151 0.63 20.65 2.96
C LYS A 151 -0.20 21.73 2.27
N TRP A 152 -1.49 21.79 2.64
CA TRP A 152 -2.47 22.73 2.14
C TRP A 152 -3.30 23.30 3.28
N THR A 153 -3.79 24.51 3.12
CA THR A 153 -4.81 25.09 3.99
C THR A 153 -6.18 24.82 3.39
N VAL A 154 -7.05 24.19 4.14
CA VAL A 154 -8.45 23.92 3.77
C VAL A 154 -9.30 25.12 4.19
N ALA A 155 -10.15 25.66 3.30
CA ALA A 155 -11.10 26.73 3.63
C ALA A 155 -12.11 26.29 4.70
N ASP A 156 -12.72 27.26 5.40
CA ASP A 156 -13.68 26.98 6.48
C ASP A 156 -14.90 26.20 6.02
N ASP A 157 -15.35 26.42 4.78
CA ASP A 157 -16.45 25.66 4.17
C ASP A 157 -16.00 24.29 3.63
N MET A 158 -14.70 23.96 3.73
CA MET A 158 -14.04 22.73 3.28
C MET A 158 -14.12 22.46 1.77
N LYS A 159 -14.42 23.48 0.95
CA LYS A 159 -14.65 23.32 -0.50
C LYS A 159 -13.54 23.87 -1.38
N SER A 160 -12.49 24.39 -0.80
CA SER A 160 -11.31 24.87 -1.55
C SER A 160 -10.03 24.74 -0.74
N LEU A 161 -8.90 24.76 -1.42
CA LEU A 161 -7.56 24.67 -0.84
C LEU A 161 -6.75 25.91 -1.22
N SER A 162 -5.84 26.32 -0.32
CA SER A 162 -4.91 27.41 -0.53
C SER A 162 -3.55 27.11 0.10
N ASN A 163 -2.57 28.00 -0.08
CA ASN A 163 -1.27 27.96 0.60
C ASN A 163 -0.51 26.63 0.48
N ARG A 164 -0.43 26.08 -0.73
CA ARG A 164 0.37 24.88 -0.98
C ARG A 164 1.83 25.09 -0.60
N VAL A 165 2.35 24.22 0.24
CA VAL A 165 3.79 24.10 0.55
C VAL A 165 4.22 22.66 0.32
N ASP A 166 5.22 22.45 -0.54
CA ASP A 166 5.79 21.14 -0.80
C ASP A 166 6.87 20.88 0.28
N ILE A 167 6.57 19.99 1.25
CA ILE A 167 7.39 19.77 2.45
C ILE A 167 8.42 18.66 2.28
N VAL A 168 8.15 17.65 1.41
CA VAL A 168 9.14 16.65 0.97
C VAL A 168 9.13 16.64 -0.55
N LYS A 169 10.31 16.74 -1.19
CA LYS A 169 10.44 17.02 -2.63
C LYS A 169 11.33 16.02 -3.36
N ASP A 170 11.96 15.10 -2.65
CA ASP A 170 13.05 14.24 -3.10
C ASP A 170 12.74 12.74 -2.95
N ILE A 171 11.47 12.39 -2.80
CA ILE A 171 11.07 10.98 -2.79
C ILE A 171 11.23 10.41 -4.20
N GLN A 172 12.02 9.37 -4.28
CA GLN A 172 12.39 8.73 -5.54
C GLN A 172 11.16 8.15 -6.27
N PHE A 173 11.25 8.14 -7.60
CA PHE A 173 10.21 7.67 -8.52
C PHE A 173 10.82 6.69 -9.54
N LYS A 174 10.10 5.65 -9.93
CA LYS A 174 10.51 4.78 -11.03
C LYS A 174 10.30 5.50 -12.36
N PRO A 175 11.39 5.84 -13.12
CA PRO A 175 11.26 6.62 -14.34
C PRO A 175 10.56 5.83 -15.44
N TYR A 176 10.00 6.55 -16.42
CA TYR A 176 9.41 5.96 -17.60
C TYR A 176 10.42 5.12 -18.42
N ALA A 177 11.67 5.57 -18.45
CA ALA A 177 12.77 4.93 -19.19
C ALA A 177 13.52 3.85 -18.37
N SER A 178 12.93 3.38 -17.26
CA SER A 178 13.49 2.25 -16.51
C SER A 178 13.59 0.99 -17.35
N ASP A 179 14.70 0.28 -17.28
CA ASP A 179 14.89 -1.01 -17.94
C ASP A 179 14.25 -2.19 -17.16
N GLN A 180 13.78 -1.95 -15.91
CA GLN A 180 12.99 -2.90 -15.15
C GLN A 180 11.56 -2.97 -15.74
N PRO A 181 11.14 -4.12 -16.32
CA PRO A 181 9.89 -4.19 -17.10
C PRO A 181 8.62 -4.23 -16.24
N PHE A 182 8.72 -4.59 -14.96
CA PHE A 182 7.55 -4.85 -14.13
C PHE A 182 6.95 -3.58 -13.52
N GLY A 183 5.62 -3.53 -13.41
CA GLY A 183 4.85 -2.51 -12.72
C GLY A 183 4.73 -1.16 -13.42
N GLY A 184 5.44 -0.96 -14.53
CA GLY A 184 5.41 0.31 -15.29
C GLY A 184 6.10 1.49 -14.58
N PRO A 185 6.00 2.70 -15.14
CA PRO A 185 6.46 3.93 -14.50
C PRO A 185 5.79 4.12 -13.14
N GLY A 186 6.50 4.68 -12.18
CA GLY A 186 5.96 4.93 -10.85
C GLY A 186 5.60 3.68 -10.05
N ALA A 187 6.09 2.50 -10.43
CA ALA A 187 5.93 1.33 -9.59
C ALA A 187 6.65 1.50 -8.25
N HIS A 188 6.07 0.93 -7.19
CA HIS A 188 6.55 1.02 -5.82
C HIS A 188 6.75 2.46 -5.33
N ASN A 189 5.68 3.22 -5.34
CA ASN A 189 5.68 4.61 -4.83
C ASN A 189 5.55 4.72 -3.30
N GLY A 190 5.14 3.65 -2.61
CA GLY A 190 4.65 3.79 -1.24
C GLY A 190 3.37 4.62 -1.19
N GLY A 191 3.42 5.76 -0.52
CA GLY A 191 2.37 6.79 -0.58
C GLY A 191 1.46 6.86 0.64
N ARG A 192 1.55 5.95 1.59
CA ARG A 192 0.75 6.04 2.82
C ARG A 192 1.31 7.12 3.73
N ILE A 193 0.42 8.03 4.17
CA ILE A 193 0.76 9.05 5.16
C ILE A 193 -0.21 8.96 6.34
N ARG A 194 0.30 9.15 7.56
CA ARG A 194 -0.48 9.14 8.80
C ARG A 194 0.11 10.11 9.81
N ILE A 195 -0.71 10.68 10.68
CA ILE A 195 -0.22 11.38 11.87
C ILE A 195 -0.07 10.35 12.99
N GLY A 196 1.12 10.28 13.56
CA GLY A 196 1.40 9.41 14.70
C GLY A 196 0.84 9.97 16.02
N PRO A 197 0.78 9.14 17.07
CA PRO A 197 0.35 9.58 18.40
C PRO A 197 1.27 10.64 19.00
N ASP A 198 2.43 10.84 18.43
CA ASP A 198 3.42 11.85 18.78
C ASP A 198 3.24 13.19 18.03
N GLY A 199 2.21 13.28 17.17
CA GLY A 199 1.90 14.46 16.35
C GLY A 199 2.78 14.62 15.10
N TYR A 200 3.70 13.70 14.83
CA TYR A 200 4.55 13.72 13.64
C TYR A 200 3.85 13.06 12.44
N LEU A 201 4.21 13.53 11.24
CA LEU A 201 3.79 12.93 9.98
C LEU A 201 4.70 11.74 9.67
N TRP A 202 4.09 10.57 9.45
CA TRP A 202 4.75 9.34 9.04
C TRP A 202 4.44 9.08 7.56
N VAL A 203 5.49 8.82 6.77
CA VAL A 203 5.40 8.70 5.32
C VAL A 203 6.07 7.41 4.87
N GLY A 204 5.29 6.49 4.31
CA GLY A 204 5.81 5.27 3.68
C GLY A 204 6.21 5.52 2.24
N THR A 205 7.41 5.07 1.86
CA THR A 205 7.91 5.14 0.48
C THR A 205 8.16 3.75 -0.08
N GLY A 206 8.40 3.64 -1.38
CA GLY A 206 8.75 2.40 -2.04
C GLY A 206 10.17 2.42 -2.59
N ASP A 207 10.70 1.25 -2.97
CA ASP A 207 12.05 1.05 -3.50
C ASP A 207 12.20 1.47 -4.97
N ARG A 208 11.11 1.92 -5.61
CA ARG A 208 11.03 2.31 -7.03
C ARG A 208 11.65 1.29 -8.01
N HIS A 209 11.75 0.02 -7.64
CA HIS A 209 12.47 -1.02 -8.39
C HIS A 209 13.96 -0.69 -8.66
N ARG A 210 14.62 0.03 -7.75
CA ARG A 210 16.06 0.26 -7.81
C ARG A 210 16.76 -0.51 -6.70
N GLY A 211 17.66 -1.44 -7.06
CA GLY A 211 18.24 -2.40 -6.13
C GLY A 211 18.96 -1.80 -4.94
N ILE A 212 19.64 -0.67 -5.11
CA ILE A 212 20.39 -0.03 -4.01
C ILE A 212 19.50 0.76 -3.05
N CYS A 213 18.27 1.16 -3.48
CA CYS A 213 17.41 2.07 -2.73
C CYS A 213 17.14 1.64 -1.28
N PRO A 214 16.66 0.42 -1.01
CA PRO A 214 16.22 0.08 0.35
C PRO A 214 17.34 0.12 1.39
N GLN A 215 18.59 -0.11 0.97
CA GLN A 215 19.74 -0.20 1.86
C GLN A 215 20.66 1.04 1.81
N ASP A 216 20.30 2.08 1.03
CA ASP A 216 21.02 3.35 0.97
C ASP A 216 20.27 4.44 1.75
N ASN A 217 20.69 4.66 2.98
CA ASN A 217 20.08 5.64 3.90
C ASN A 217 20.32 7.12 3.52
N SER A 218 21.01 7.39 2.41
CA SER A 218 21.13 8.73 1.83
C SER A 218 20.03 9.04 0.80
N LEU A 219 19.18 8.05 0.46
CA LEU A 219 18.11 8.17 -0.51
C LEU A 219 16.75 8.04 0.17
N ILE A 220 15.77 8.78 -0.33
CA ILE A 220 14.37 8.66 0.12
C ILE A 220 13.63 7.69 -0.80
N CYS A 221 13.89 6.40 -0.60
CA CYS A 221 13.22 5.29 -1.28
C CYS A 221 13.35 3.99 -0.45
N GLY A 222 12.26 3.24 -0.32
CA GLY A 222 12.22 2.07 0.56
C GLY A 222 12.43 2.41 2.04
N VAL A 223 11.90 3.54 2.48
CA VAL A 223 12.03 4.05 3.85
C VAL A 223 10.69 4.48 4.43
N VAL A 224 10.61 4.56 5.75
CA VAL A 224 9.54 5.26 6.45
C VAL A 224 10.11 6.53 7.06
N LEU A 225 9.53 7.67 6.70
CA LEU A 225 9.89 8.96 7.28
C LEU A 225 9.05 9.24 8.53
N ARG A 226 9.64 9.96 9.50
CA ARG A 226 8.97 10.58 10.65
C ARG A 226 9.42 12.03 10.73
N ILE A 227 8.53 12.95 10.33
CA ILE A 227 8.82 14.35 10.07
C ILE A 227 7.79 15.27 10.73
N ASP A 228 8.15 16.52 10.97
CA ASP A 228 7.19 17.54 11.38
C ASP A 228 6.35 18.06 10.19
N GLY A 229 5.41 18.96 10.46
CA GLY A 229 4.55 19.57 9.45
C GLY A 229 5.27 20.49 8.45
N ASP A 230 6.58 20.73 8.60
CA ASP A 230 7.42 21.46 7.68
C ASP A 230 8.42 20.58 6.92
N GLY A 231 8.37 19.26 7.16
CA GLY A 231 9.21 18.25 6.49
C GLY A 231 10.56 18.02 7.16
N ASN A 232 10.80 18.59 8.35
CA ASN A 232 12.03 18.34 9.09
C ASN A 232 11.94 17.02 9.86
N GLY A 233 13.05 16.28 9.89
CA GLY A 233 13.13 15.02 10.63
C GLY A 233 13.02 15.22 12.15
N HIS A 234 12.39 14.25 12.82
CA HIS A 234 12.35 14.25 14.29
C HIS A 234 13.77 14.10 14.87
N GLY A 235 14.12 14.94 15.84
CA GLY A 235 15.47 14.98 16.41
C GLY A 235 15.93 13.64 17.04
N GLY A 236 14.99 12.80 17.48
CA GLY A 236 15.25 11.48 18.03
C GLY A 236 15.37 10.35 16.97
N ASN A 237 15.20 10.63 15.67
CA ASN A 237 15.44 9.63 14.64
C ASN A 237 16.90 9.21 14.60
N LYS A 238 17.16 7.89 14.55
CA LYS A 238 18.52 7.35 14.73
C LYS A 238 19.35 7.34 13.46
N ILE A 239 18.73 7.35 12.27
CA ILE A 239 19.46 7.35 11.00
C ILE A 239 20.22 8.66 10.84
N ALA A 240 21.53 8.58 10.76
CA ALA A 240 22.41 9.76 10.75
C ALA A 240 22.48 10.43 9.37
N ALA A 241 22.37 9.66 8.31
CA ALA A 241 22.51 10.13 6.93
C ALA A 241 21.36 11.08 6.54
N ASP A 242 20.12 10.78 6.98
CA ASP A 242 18.97 11.68 6.84
C ASP A 242 18.08 11.56 8.07
N LYS A 243 17.94 12.64 8.82
CA LYS A 243 17.14 12.69 10.05
C LYS A 243 15.62 12.58 9.81
N ARG A 244 15.15 12.62 8.58
CA ARG A 244 13.75 12.35 8.24
C ARG A 244 13.43 10.86 8.30
N ILE A 245 14.42 9.98 8.10
CA ILE A 245 14.24 8.53 8.05
C ILE A 245 14.09 7.98 9.47
N TYR A 246 13.00 7.23 9.69
CA TYR A 246 12.75 6.48 10.92
C TYR A 246 13.19 5.02 10.79
N THR A 247 12.85 4.35 9.67
CA THR A 247 13.27 2.99 9.31
C THR A 247 13.59 2.90 7.82
N TYR A 248 14.36 1.90 7.42
CA TYR A 248 14.77 1.65 6.04
C TYR A 248 14.68 0.16 5.68
N GLY A 249 15.11 -0.23 4.48
CA GLY A 249 15.06 -1.62 4.07
C GLY A 249 13.64 -2.11 3.73
N HIS A 250 12.78 -1.21 3.24
CA HIS A 250 11.41 -1.52 2.84
C HIS A 250 11.29 -1.67 1.33
N ARG A 251 10.33 -2.50 0.90
CA ARG A 251 10.02 -2.69 -0.52
C ARG A 251 9.00 -1.67 -1.03
N ASN A 252 7.79 -1.66 -0.45
CA ASN A 252 6.72 -0.76 -0.90
C ASN A 252 5.66 -0.58 0.19
N VAL A 253 5.89 0.39 1.06
CA VAL A 253 5.05 0.62 2.24
C VAL A 253 3.74 1.28 1.85
N GLN A 254 2.64 0.53 1.83
CA GLN A 254 1.30 1.02 1.53
C GLN A 254 0.33 1.00 2.72
N GLY A 255 0.69 0.35 3.82
CA GLY A 255 -0.05 0.37 5.08
C GLY A 255 0.82 0.90 6.20
N ILE A 256 0.30 1.87 6.96
CA ILE A 256 0.89 2.36 8.23
C ILE A 256 -0.26 2.66 9.17
N ASP A 257 -0.19 2.14 10.40
CA ASP A 257 -1.06 2.59 11.50
C ASP A 257 -0.39 2.32 12.86
N PHE A 258 -0.99 2.83 13.93
CA PHE A 258 -0.42 2.85 15.27
C PHE A 258 -1.27 2.03 16.22
N ARG A 259 -0.64 1.08 16.94
CA ARG A 259 -1.34 0.27 17.91
C ARG A 259 -1.86 1.13 19.07
N PRO A 260 -3.17 1.08 19.37
CA PRO A 260 -3.77 1.98 20.36
C PRO A 260 -3.21 1.83 21.78
N SER A 261 -2.78 0.62 22.14
CA SER A 261 -2.36 0.30 23.52
C SER A 261 -1.00 0.89 23.90
N ASP A 262 -0.10 1.13 22.92
CA ASP A 262 1.28 1.54 23.20
C ASP A 262 1.84 2.55 22.18
N GLY A 263 1.06 2.93 21.16
CA GLY A 263 1.47 3.90 20.13
C GLY A 263 2.53 3.38 19.14
N ARG A 264 2.87 2.09 19.16
CA ARG A 264 3.85 1.54 18.22
C ARG A 264 3.31 1.55 16.79
N ALA A 265 4.17 1.95 15.88
CA ALA A 265 3.86 1.97 14.45
C ALA A 265 4.03 0.56 13.84
N PHE A 266 3.12 0.19 12.95
CA PHE A 266 3.18 -1.03 12.16
C PHE A 266 3.02 -0.69 10.68
N THR A 267 3.75 -1.42 9.83
CA THR A 267 3.55 -1.40 8.37
C THR A 267 2.85 -2.66 7.90
N ALA A 268 2.10 -2.53 6.80
CA ALA A 268 1.64 -3.65 5.99
C ALA A 268 2.22 -3.47 4.59
N GLU A 269 2.87 -4.52 4.09
CA GLU A 269 3.72 -4.44 2.91
C GLU A 269 3.61 -5.73 2.10
N HIS A 270 3.44 -5.61 0.77
CA HIS A 270 3.41 -6.78 -0.09
C HIS A 270 4.80 -7.15 -0.63
N GLY A 271 5.07 -8.44 -0.61
CA GLY A 271 6.34 -9.00 -1.03
C GLY A 271 6.48 -9.16 -2.54
N PRO A 272 7.68 -9.57 -3.01
CA PRO A 272 7.99 -9.79 -4.42
C PRO A 272 7.48 -11.18 -4.86
N TRP A 273 6.19 -11.35 -5.09
CA TRP A 273 5.51 -12.62 -5.37
C TRP A 273 5.43 -13.59 -4.19
N HIS A 274 6.02 -13.27 -3.06
CA HIS A 274 6.02 -14.09 -1.85
C HIS A 274 6.16 -13.22 -0.61
N ASN A 275 5.76 -13.73 0.53
CA ASN A 275 5.98 -13.16 1.86
C ASN A 275 5.53 -11.69 2.00
N ASP A 276 4.23 -11.46 1.87
CA ASP A 276 3.64 -10.22 2.39
C ASP A 276 3.88 -10.16 3.90
N GLU A 277 4.11 -8.97 4.45
CA GLU A 277 4.53 -8.78 5.83
C GLU A 277 3.72 -7.73 6.58
N ILE A 278 3.59 -7.95 7.88
CA ILE A 278 3.22 -6.94 8.87
C ILE A 278 4.38 -6.80 9.84
N THR A 279 4.95 -5.60 9.93
CA THR A 279 6.19 -5.36 10.68
C THR A 279 6.01 -4.21 11.67
N MET A 280 6.39 -4.45 12.93
CA MET A 280 6.49 -3.41 13.94
C MET A 280 7.75 -2.56 13.72
N LEU A 281 7.59 -1.25 13.57
CA LEU A 281 8.70 -0.36 13.30
C LEU A 281 9.50 -0.05 14.57
N VAL A 282 10.82 -0.10 14.45
CA VAL A 282 11.77 0.26 15.50
C VAL A 282 12.69 1.37 14.97
N ASN A 283 12.85 2.43 15.72
CA ASN A 283 13.66 3.58 15.33
C ASN A 283 15.10 3.21 14.94
N GLY A 284 15.46 3.44 13.70
CA GLY A 284 16.73 3.09 13.10
C GLY A 284 16.82 1.65 12.58
N GLY A 285 15.71 0.88 12.66
CA GLY A 285 15.68 -0.51 12.23
C GLY A 285 15.59 -0.68 10.72
N ASN A 286 15.97 -1.88 10.25
CA ASN A 286 16.00 -2.31 8.88
C ASN A 286 14.89 -3.34 8.59
N GLY A 287 14.05 -3.12 7.60
CA GLY A 287 13.05 -4.09 7.13
C GLY A 287 13.66 -5.32 6.45
N GLY A 288 14.94 -5.24 6.07
CA GLY A 288 15.66 -6.37 5.51
C GLY A 288 15.51 -6.59 4.01
N TRP A 289 14.74 -5.77 3.31
CA TRP A 289 14.61 -5.87 1.87
C TRP A 289 15.89 -5.40 1.15
N ASP A 290 16.49 -6.29 0.38
CA ASP A 290 17.74 -6.02 -0.34
C ASP A 290 17.76 -6.70 -1.71
N PRO A 291 17.15 -6.09 -2.72
CA PRO A 291 17.06 -6.64 -4.07
C PRO A 291 18.29 -6.31 -4.94
N ALA A 292 19.39 -5.78 -4.39
CA ALA A 292 20.54 -5.37 -5.17
C ALA A 292 21.21 -6.55 -5.91
N GLU A 293 21.73 -6.29 -7.11
CA GLU A 293 22.52 -7.25 -7.87
C GLU A 293 23.76 -7.71 -7.07
N LYS A 294 24.27 -8.91 -7.41
CA LYS A 294 25.46 -9.52 -6.78
C LYS A 294 25.36 -9.81 -5.29
N ARG A 295 24.30 -9.36 -4.61
CA ARG A 295 24.07 -9.71 -3.23
C ARG A 295 23.61 -11.16 -3.13
N GLY A 296 24.18 -11.93 -2.21
CA GLY A 296 23.89 -13.37 -2.11
C GLY A 296 24.22 -14.19 -3.37
N GLY A 297 25.15 -13.73 -4.22
CA GLY A 297 25.54 -14.42 -5.44
C GLY A 297 24.62 -14.20 -6.64
N ARG A 298 23.66 -13.26 -6.53
CA ARG A 298 22.80 -12.87 -7.65
C ARG A 298 23.59 -12.22 -8.77
N GLY A 299 23.18 -12.42 -10.02
CA GLY A 299 23.78 -11.83 -11.21
C GLY A 299 23.35 -10.38 -11.44
N ALA A 300 23.61 -9.90 -12.67
CA ALA A 300 23.11 -8.59 -13.11
C ALA A 300 21.59 -8.64 -13.37
N CYS A 301 20.87 -7.64 -12.89
CA CYS A 301 19.42 -7.48 -13.06
C CYS A 301 19.10 -6.07 -13.58
N PRO A 302 17.95 -5.88 -14.26
CA PRO A 302 17.49 -4.56 -14.69
C PRO A 302 17.44 -3.57 -13.53
N ASP A 303 17.86 -2.31 -13.74
CA ASP A 303 18.00 -1.27 -12.70
C ASP A 303 18.75 -1.76 -11.45
N GLN A 304 19.61 -2.75 -11.60
CA GLN A 304 20.29 -3.43 -10.48
C GLN A 304 19.33 -4.07 -9.48
N TYR A 305 18.11 -4.36 -9.91
CA TYR A 305 17.03 -4.86 -9.06
C TYR A 305 16.74 -6.34 -9.33
N CYS A 306 17.20 -7.19 -8.44
CA CYS A 306 17.00 -8.63 -8.49
C CYS A 306 15.77 -9.12 -7.69
N GLY A 307 14.86 -8.23 -7.35
CA GLY A 307 13.67 -8.57 -6.54
C GLY A 307 12.72 -9.57 -7.20
N TYR A 308 12.83 -9.76 -8.52
CA TYR A 308 12.04 -10.72 -9.29
C TYR A 308 12.87 -11.89 -9.84
N GLU A 309 14.16 -11.95 -9.51
CA GLU A 309 15.01 -13.07 -9.89
C GLU A 309 15.04 -14.19 -8.82
N PRO A 310 15.31 -15.42 -9.16
CA PRO A 310 15.27 -15.93 -10.53
C PRO A 310 13.90 -15.69 -11.14
N ASN A 311 13.81 -15.69 -12.46
CA ASN A 311 12.62 -15.25 -13.19
C ASN A 311 11.34 -15.90 -12.61
N GLN A 312 10.41 -15.06 -12.18
CA GLN A 312 9.11 -15.49 -11.67
C GLN A 312 8.29 -16.32 -12.68
N MET A 313 8.59 -16.17 -13.99
CA MET A 313 7.97 -16.96 -15.06
C MET A 313 8.38 -18.43 -15.05
N ASP A 314 9.43 -18.80 -14.34
CA ASP A 314 9.92 -20.17 -14.25
C ASP A 314 9.10 -21.05 -13.29
N GLY A 315 7.99 -20.54 -12.76
CA GLY A 315 7.10 -21.32 -11.89
C GLY A 315 7.69 -21.68 -10.53
N MET A 316 8.72 -20.96 -10.11
CA MET A 316 9.39 -21.17 -8.83
C MET A 316 8.42 -20.96 -7.67
N ASP A 317 8.37 -21.90 -6.76
CA ASP A 317 7.51 -21.85 -5.58
C ASP A 317 7.93 -20.71 -4.61
N PRO A 318 7.00 -20.23 -3.76
CA PRO A 318 7.26 -19.11 -2.85
C PRO A 318 8.42 -19.34 -1.88
N SER A 319 8.61 -20.56 -1.39
CA SER A 319 9.67 -20.86 -0.41
C SER A 319 11.06 -20.80 -1.05
N THR A 320 11.18 -21.25 -2.28
CA THR A 320 12.42 -21.14 -3.07
C THR A 320 12.74 -19.68 -3.37
N ARG A 321 11.74 -18.86 -3.72
CA ARG A 321 11.93 -17.41 -3.92
C ARG A 321 12.33 -16.72 -2.63
N ALA A 322 11.67 -17.04 -1.52
CA ALA A 322 11.99 -16.47 -0.22
C ALA A 322 13.43 -16.78 0.21
N ALA A 323 13.93 -17.97 -0.11
CA ALA A 323 15.33 -18.33 0.15
C ALA A 323 16.32 -17.56 -0.74
N TYR A 324 15.94 -17.28 -1.99
CA TYR A 324 16.80 -16.57 -2.95
C TYR A 324 16.81 -15.06 -2.75
N THR A 325 15.64 -14.45 -2.54
CA THR A 325 15.47 -13.01 -2.31
C THR A 325 14.49 -12.81 -1.16
N PRO A 326 14.93 -12.98 0.09
CA PRO A 326 14.05 -12.85 1.25
C PRO A 326 13.51 -11.42 1.36
N MET A 327 12.23 -11.32 1.75
CA MET A 327 11.63 -10.02 2.04
C MET A 327 12.28 -9.37 3.27
N SER A 328 12.57 -10.17 4.28
CA SER A 328 13.28 -9.76 5.50
C SER A 328 14.56 -10.59 5.64
N ASP A 329 15.69 -10.04 5.19
CA ASP A 329 16.97 -10.73 5.19
C ASP A 329 17.59 -10.79 6.58
N THR A 330 17.74 -11.99 7.13
CA THR A 330 18.28 -12.23 8.47
C THR A 330 19.79 -11.99 8.59
N ARG A 331 20.48 -11.62 7.50
CA ARG A 331 21.90 -11.23 7.54
C ARG A 331 22.13 -9.83 8.11
N PHE A 332 21.07 -9.02 8.29
CA PHE A 332 21.17 -7.70 8.88
C PHE A 332 21.03 -7.75 10.40
N ASP A 333 22.02 -7.24 11.12
CA ASP A 333 22.03 -7.23 12.60
C ASP A 333 20.95 -6.31 13.20
N ASP A 334 20.51 -5.32 12.45
CA ASP A 334 19.46 -4.34 12.81
C ASP A 334 18.10 -4.68 12.20
N LEU A 335 17.90 -5.91 11.74
CA LEU A 335 16.64 -6.40 11.18
C LEU A 335 15.50 -6.21 12.16
N MET A 336 14.40 -5.63 11.67
CA MET A 336 13.08 -5.68 12.31
C MET A 336 12.37 -6.95 11.83
N PRO A 337 12.29 -8.01 12.64
CA PRO A 337 11.59 -9.22 12.22
C PRO A 337 10.10 -8.91 12.04
N PRO A 338 9.47 -9.37 10.95
CA PRO A 338 8.03 -9.19 10.77
C PRO A 338 7.26 -9.93 11.86
N ALA A 339 6.19 -9.30 12.35
CA ALA A 339 5.26 -9.95 13.26
C ALA A 339 4.47 -11.06 12.54
N TRP A 340 4.22 -10.89 11.26
CA TRP A 340 3.49 -11.83 10.41
C TRP A 340 4.05 -11.85 8.99
N GLN A 341 4.12 -13.03 8.43
CA GLN A 341 4.36 -13.28 7.01
C GLN A 341 3.33 -14.29 6.49
N ASN A 342 2.86 -14.11 5.25
CA ASN A 342 1.91 -15.06 4.70
C ASN A 342 2.55 -16.41 4.27
N ASN A 343 3.88 -16.50 4.22
CA ASN A 343 4.66 -17.71 3.87
C ASN A 343 4.20 -18.37 2.56
N GLY A 344 3.72 -17.59 1.62
CA GLY A 344 3.16 -18.06 0.37
C GLY A 344 3.27 -17.03 -0.73
N TYR A 345 2.49 -17.17 -1.79
CA TYR A 345 2.41 -16.16 -2.83
C TYR A 345 1.92 -14.83 -2.26
N SER A 346 2.53 -13.73 -2.68
CA SER A 346 2.07 -12.39 -2.33
C SER A 346 0.62 -12.21 -2.78
N GLN A 347 -0.21 -11.71 -1.87
CA GLN A 347 -1.62 -11.41 -2.10
C GLN A 347 -1.91 -9.90 -2.11
N GLY A 348 -0.85 -9.09 -2.07
CA GLY A 348 -0.96 -7.65 -2.12
C GLY A 348 -1.47 -7.02 -0.82
N THR A 349 -0.91 -7.42 0.31
CA THR A 349 -1.17 -6.81 1.62
C THR A 349 -0.69 -5.36 1.61
N GLY A 350 -1.61 -4.38 1.67
CA GLY A 350 -1.24 -2.99 1.35
C GLY A 350 -1.91 -1.91 2.19
N SER A 351 -2.78 -2.23 3.13
CA SER A 351 -3.36 -1.24 4.04
C SER A 351 -3.45 -1.78 5.45
N ALA A 352 -3.51 -0.86 6.42
CA ALA A 352 -3.53 -1.18 7.83
C ALA A 352 -4.40 -0.17 8.59
N ALA A 353 -5.25 -0.65 9.49
CA ALA A 353 -5.99 0.16 10.44
C ALA A 353 -6.24 -0.63 11.73
N PHE A 354 -5.81 -0.12 12.88
CA PHE A 354 -6.17 -0.70 14.16
C PHE A 354 -7.62 -0.41 14.50
N LEU A 355 -8.38 -1.44 14.81
CA LEU A 355 -9.78 -1.34 15.23
C LEU A 355 -9.84 -0.73 16.63
N LYS A 356 -10.60 0.35 16.81
CA LYS A 356 -10.74 1.09 18.08
C LYS A 356 -12.22 1.28 18.39
N GLY A 357 -12.54 1.18 19.67
CA GLY A 357 -13.88 1.43 20.19
C GLY A 357 -14.62 0.15 20.56
N ALA A 358 -15.44 0.26 21.60
CA ALA A 358 -16.16 -0.86 22.20
C ALA A 358 -17.06 -1.62 21.21
N ASN A 359 -17.48 -0.98 20.12
CA ASN A 359 -18.29 -1.60 19.05
C ASN A 359 -17.56 -2.78 18.39
N TRP A 360 -16.24 -2.82 18.42
CA TRP A 360 -15.47 -3.93 17.88
C TRP A 360 -15.36 -5.12 18.83
N GLY A 361 -15.76 -4.97 20.10
CA GLY A 361 -15.78 -6.04 21.09
C GLY A 361 -14.43 -6.73 21.24
N ILE A 362 -14.35 -8.03 21.00
CA ILE A 362 -13.12 -8.81 21.08
C ILE A 362 -12.07 -8.44 20.01
N TYR A 363 -12.46 -7.69 18.98
CA TYR A 363 -11.55 -7.26 17.90
C TYR A 363 -10.92 -5.89 18.16
N GLU A 364 -11.33 -5.20 19.22
CA GLU A 364 -10.71 -3.94 19.63
C GLU A 364 -9.20 -4.12 19.88
N GLY A 365 -8.41 -3.18 19.36
CA GLY A 365 -6.95 -3.21 19.42
C GLY A 365 -6.26 -4.15 18.41
N ARG A 366 -7.02 -4.87 17.58
CA ARG A 366 -6.47 -5.71 16.51
C ARG A 366 -6.29 -4.92 15.23
N LEU A 367 -5.36 -5.38 14.37
CA LEU A 367 -5.07 -4.76 13.09
C LEU A 367 -5.95 -5.34 11.99
N ALA A 368 -6.77 -4.51 11.36
CA ALA A 368 -7.37 -4.84 10.06
C ALA A 368 -6.37 -4.53 8.95
N THR A 369 -6.17 -5.48 8.04
CA THR A 369 -5.32 -5.29 6.86
C THR A 369 -6.08 -5.61 5.59
N GLY A 370 -5.99 -4.69 4.62
CA GLY A 370 -6.61 -4.84 3.29
C GLY A 370 -5.68 -5.58 2.35
N ILE A 371 -6.20 -6.60 1.72
CA ILE A 371 -5.52 -7.48 0.79
C ILE A 371 -6.14 -7.31 -0.59
N MET A 372 -5.31 -6.91 -1.56
CA MET A 372 -5.77 -6.56 -2.91
C MET A 372 -5.95 -7.77 -3.83
N GLY A 373 -5.43 -8.92 -3.42
CA GLY A 373 -5.40 -10.10 -4.27
C GLY A 373 -4.13 -10.20 -5.10
N ILE A 374 -3.92 -11.37 -5.70
CA ILE A 374 -2.74 -11.67 -6.50
C ILE A 374 -2.65 -10.68 -7.67
N ALA A 375 -1.53 -9.97 -7.76
CA ALA A 375 -1.25 -9.12 -8.91
C ALA A 375 -1.02 -10.02 -10.14
N PHE A 376 -1.58 -9.63 -11.29
CA PHE A 376 -1.43 -10.33 -12.57
C PHE A 376 -2.10 -11.72 -12.68
N GLY A 377 -3.07 -12.03 -11.82
CA GLY A 377 -3.88 -13.24 -11.93
C GLY A 377 -5.33 -12.92 -12.32
N ASP A 378 -5.95 -13.76 -13.15
CA ASP A 378 -7.37 -13.65 -13.52
C ASP A 378 -8.32 -14.02 -12.37
N THR A 379 -7.78 -14.51 -11.27
CA THR A 379 -8.56 -14.88 -10.10
C THR A 379 -8.37 -13.84 -9.00
N PRO A 380 -9.46 -13.37 -8.37
CA PRO A 380 -9.41 -12.46 -7.22
C PRO A 380 -8.96 -13.18 -5.93
N ALA A 381 -8.16 -14.24 -6.05
CA ALA A 381 -7.66 -14.98 -4.91
C ALA A 381 -6.92 -14.06 -3.95
N GLY A 382 -7.35 -14.04 -2.70
CA GLY A 382 -6.78 -13.20 -1.66
C GLY A 382 -7.42 -11.82 -1.50
N SER A 383 -8.34 -11.38 -2.38
CA SER A 383 -9.05 -10.09 -2.24
C SER A 383 -9.99 -10.14 -1.02
N ARG A 384 -9.53 -9.63 0.13
CA ARG A 384 -10.24 -9.70 1.41
C ARG A 384 -9.68 -8.68 2.41
N ILE A 385 -10.30 -8.60 3.56
CA ILE A 385 -9.75 -7.94 4.75
C ILE A 385 -9.50 -9.01 5.81
N ASP A 386 -8.30 -9.00 6.37
CA ASP A 386 -7.93 -9.85 7.50
C ASP A 386 -7.86 -9.03 8.79
N ILE A 387 -8.30 -9.61 9.90
CA ILE A 387 -8.10 -9.09 11.25
C ILE A 387 -6.99 -9.91 11.88
N VAL A 388 -5.92 -9.22 12.29
CA VAL A 388 -4.68 -9.81 12.79
C VAL A 388 -4.55 -9.51 14.29
N ASP A 389 -4.53 -10.52 15.12
CA ASP A 389 -4.27 -10.40 16.56
C ASP A 389 -2.77 -10.45 16.82
N ILE A 390 -2.13 -9.29 16.84
CA ILE A 390 -0.69 -9.14 17.08
C ILE A 390 -0.43 -9.31 18.58
N ALA A 391 0.56 -10.13 18.94
CA ALA A 391 0.99 -10.31 20.31
C ALA A 391 1.50 -8.99 20.92
N ASP A 392 1.48 -8.89 22.26
CA ASP A 392 1.82 -7.67 22.99
C ASP A 392 3.27 -7.21 22.73
N ASN A 393 4.19 -8.17 22.50
CA ASN A 393 5.57 -7.85 22.13
C ASN A 393 5.68 -7.21 20.72
N GLY A 394 4.67 -7.35 19.87
CA GLY A 394 4.66 -6.85 18.49
C GLY A 394 5.45 -7.69 17.49
N LEU A 395 5.96 -8.86 17.89
CA LEU A 395 6.90 -9.69 17.12
C LEU A 395 6.29 -11.02 16.64
N SER A 396 5.03 -11.26 16.93
CA SER A 396 4.31 -12.46 16.50
C SER A 396 2.81 -12.19 16.43
N VAL A 397 2.09 -13.12 15.81
CA VAL A 397 0.63 -13.08 15.66
C VAL A 397 0.03 -14.25 16.41
N LYS A 398 -1.02 -13.97 17.18
CA LYS A 398 -1.80 -14.98 17.91
C LYS A 398 -2.82 -15.67 17.02
N SER A 399 -3.46 -14.91 16.12
CA SER A 399 -4.44 -15.42 15.17
C SER A 399 -4.68 -14.46 14.02
N VAL A 400 -5.17 -14.98 12.89
CA VAL A 400 -5.67 -14.22 11.74
C VAL A 400 -7.06 -14.74 11.39
N ILE A 401 -8.02 -13.85 11.18
CA ILE A 401 -9.37 -14.20 10.74
C ILE A 401 -9.78 -13.34 9.55
N HIS A 402 -10.62 -13.88 8.68
CA HIS A 402 -11.15 -13.14 7.54
C HIS A 402 -12.40 -12.36 7.93
N MET A 403 -12.44 -11.09 7.59
CA MET A 403 -13.62 -10.25 7.73
C MET A 403 -14.63 -10.60 6.62
N PRO A 404 -15.90 -10.95 6.94
CA PRO A 404 -16.87 -11.46 5.97
C PRO A 404 -17.52 -10.30 5.18
N MET A 405 -16.75 -9.63 4.31
CA MET A 405 -17.19 -8.45 3.55
C MET A 405 -18.36 -8.72 2.58
N GLY A 406 -18.63 -9.98 2.22
CA GLY A 406 -19.65 -10.33 1.24
C GLY A 406 -19.32 -9.94 -0.21
N MET A 407 -18.15 -9.37 -0.45
CA MET A 407 -17.64 -8.99 -1.76
C MET A 407 -16.14 -9.27 -1.86
N SER A 408 -15.64 -9.54 -3.06
CA SER A 408 -14.23 -9.81 -3.35
C SER A 408 -13.66 -8.67 -4.18
N ASN A 409 -13.22 -7.61 -3.51
CA ASN A 409 -12.66 -6.41 -4.10
C ASN A 409 -11.18 -6.26 -3.75
N ARG A 410 -10.46 -5.43 -4.50
CA ARG A 410 -9.07 -5.07 -4.18
C ARG A 410 -9.08 -3.96 -3.12
N TYR A 411 -8.92 -4.35 -1.85
CA TYR A 411 -9.02 -3.46 -0.69
C TYR A 411 -7.75 -2.60 -0.55
N ARG A 412 -7.87 -1.34 -0.98
CA ARG A 412 -6.75 -0.40 -1.14
C ARG A 412 -6.47 0.43 0.09
N GLY A 413 -7.46 1.03 0.68
CA GLY A 413 -7.35 1.93 1.83
C GLY A 413 -8.26 1.48 2.96
N LEU A 414 -7.73 1.48 4.17
CA LEU A 414 -8.47 1.25 5.41
C LEU A 414 -8.20 2.42 6.36
N VAL A 415 -9.26 3.02 6.89
CA VAL A 415 -9.19 4.11 7.87
C VAL A 415 -10.31 3.96 8.89
N LEU A 416 -9.98 4.06 10.16
CA LEU A 416 -11.01 4.13 11.19
C LEU A 416 -11.61 5.54 11.23
N GLY A 417 -12.93 5.63 11.04
CA GLY A 417 -13.65 6.89 11.15
C GLY A 417 -13.85 7.34 12.60
N PRO A 418 -14.19 8.62 12.83
CA PRO A 418 -14.45 9.16 14.17
C PRO A 418 -15.68 8.53 14.85
N ASP A 419 -16.56 7.90 14.08
CA ASP A 419 -17.70 7.12 14.56
C ASP A 419 -17.34 5.69 14.97
N GLY A 420 -16.04 5.33 14.91
CA GLY A 420 -15.54 4.01 15.24
C GLY A 420 -15.77 2.95 14.17
N ALA A 421 -16.35 3.29 13.03
CA ALA A 421 -16.50 2.39 11.89
C ALA A 421 -15.20 2.29 11.09
N LEU A 422 -14.96 1.15 10.45
CA LEU A 422 -13.87 1.00 9.48
C LEU A 422 -14.36 1.44 8.10
N TYR A 423 -13.71 2.43 7.52
CA TYR A 423 -13.95 2.85 6.15
C TYR A 423 -12.94 2.21 5.21
N VAL A 424 -13.42 1.73 4.09
CA VAL A 424 -12.67 0.88 3.16
C VAL A 424 -12.79 1.42 1.76
N SER A 425 -11.68 1.69 1.08
CA SER A 425 -11.68 2.00 -0.35
C SER A 425 -11.19 0.81 -1.18
N THR A 426 -11.70 0.69 -2.41
CA THR A 426 -11.34 -0.41 -3.32
C THR A 426 -10.95 0.11 -4.70
N ASP A 427 -10.05 -0.62 -5.39
CA ASP A 427 -9.61 -0.26 -6.75
C ASP A 427 -10.77 -0.26 -7.76
N GLU A 428 -11.86 -0.96 -7.47
CA GLU A 428 -13.10 -1.01 -8.28
C GLU A 428 -13.94 0.26 -8.19
N GLY A 429 -13.57 1.21 -7.31
CA GLY A 429 -14.20 2.52 -7.23
C GLY A 429 -15.22 2.66 -6.12
N GLY A 430 -15.26 1.74 -5.17
CA GLY A 430 -16.13 1.81 -4.00
C GLY A 430 -15.45 2.38 -2.76
N ILE A 431 -16.21 3.11 -1.95
CA ILE A 431 -15.90 3.41 -0.55
C ILE A 431 -17.04 2.86 0.30
N TYR A 432 -16.70 2.03 1.26
CA TYR A 432 -17.63 1.31 2.12
C TYR A 432 -17.38 1.63 3.59
N LYS A 433 -18.46 1.68 4.37
CA LYS A 433 -18.43 1.76 5.83
C LYS A 433 -18.73 0.39 6.41
N VAL A 434 -17.89 -0.10 7.29
CA VAL A 434 -18.01 -1.39 7.96
C VAL A 434 -18.16 -1.17 9.46
N THR A 435 -19.23 -1.70 10.03
CA THR A 435 -19.50 -1.69 11.48
C THR A 435 -19.62 -3.10 11.99
N ALA A 436 -19.08 -3.36 13.18
CA ALA A 436 -19.36 -4.61 13.85
C ALA A 436 -20.82 -4.63 14.33
N SER A 437 -21.52 -5.75 14.13
CA SER A 437 -22.85 -6.00 14.67
C SER A 437 -22.76 -7.06 15.78
N HIS A 438 -23.49 -6.83 16.86
CA HIS A 438 -23.51 -7.72 18.04
C HIS A 438 -24.56 -8.81 17.91
#